data_b55e02da5dfe042c1050006ae99b652d
#
_entry.id   b55e02da5dfe042c1050006ae99b652d
#
_cell.length_a   1.000
_cell.length_b   1.000
_cell.length_c   1.000
_cell.angle_alpha   90.00
_cell.angle_beta   90.00
_cell.angle_gamma   90.00
#
_symmetry.space_group_name_H-M   'P 1'
#
loop_
_entity.id
_entity.type
_entity.pdbx_description
1 polymer ?
#
loop_
_entity_poly.entity_id
_entity_poly.type
_entity_poly.pdbx_seq_one_letter_code
_entity_poly.pdbx_strand_id
1 'polypeptide(L)'
;MVYEGEVWMRFYGDFVYFLPEDFVMNKRVKRPPDNPINALISFGNTLLYTKTIAAIYQTHLDQRISFLHEPSEGRFSLSLDLSEVFKPVIVFKTIFDLVNNRRLQVEKHFDKQVNYCVLNEEGRKIFIESFEERLESVFMHPKLKRKVSYRTALKLDCYKLIKNILEEKEFVPFSLKEGM
;
A
#
# COMPACT_ATOMS: atom_id res chain seq x y z
N MET A 1 4.03 15.47 8.44
CA MET A 1 4.56 14.22 9.05
C MET A 1 3.99 13.90 10.44
N VAL A 2 3.83 14.86 11.37
CA VAL A 2 3.24 14.54 12.69
C VAL A 2 1.79 14.07 12.55
N TYR A 3 0.96 14.78 11.82
CA TYR A 3 -0.45 14.40 11.59
C TYR A 3 -0.61 13.06 10.84
N GLU A 4 0.27 12.76 9.89
CA GLU A 4 0.26 11.47 9.19
C GLU A 4 0.52 10.30 10.15
N GLY A 5 1.51 10.44 11.04
CA GLY A 5 1.82 9.44 12.05
C GLY A 5 0.65 9.19 13.00
N GLU A 6 -0.07 10.24 13.42
CA GLU A 6 -1.26 10.11 14.27
C GLU A 6 -2.42 9.40 13.55
N VAL A 7 -2.66 9.72 12.28
CA VAL A 7 -3.69 9.06 11.47
C VAL A 7 -3.38 7.58 11.34
N TRP A 8 -2.14 7.22 10.99
CA TRP A 8 -1.74 5.82 10.88
C TRP A 8 -1.79 5.08 12.23
N MET A 9 -1.42 5.74 13.33
CA MET A 9 -1.49 5.14 14.66
C MET A 9 -2.94 4.81 15.05
N ARG A 10 -3.88 5.72 14.82
CA ARG A 10 -5.32 5.46 15.03
C ARG A 10 -5.83 4.35 14.13
N PHE A 11 -5.53 4.42 12.84
CA PHE A 11 -5.93 3.41 11.86
C PHE A 11 -5.43 2.00 12.23
N TYR A 12 -4.18 1.87 12.68
CA TYR A 12 -3.65 0.58 13.14
C TYR A 12 -4.28 0.12 14.47
N GLY A 13 -4.67 1.05 15.33
CA GLY A 13 -5.40 0.74 16.56
C GLY A 13 -6.75 0.07 16.30
N ASP A 14 -7.39 0.42 15.18
CA ASP A 14 -8.69 -0.14 14.80
C ASP A 14 -8.58 -1.55 14.17
N PHE A 15 -7.39 -2.02 13.84
CA PHE A 15 -7.20 -3.36 13.22
C PHE A 15 -7.72 -4.50 14.09
N VAL A 16 -7.67 -4.36 15.42
CA VAL A 16 -8.18 -5.35 16.36
C VAL A 16 -9.66 -5.67 16.14
N TYR A 17 -10.44 -4.73 15.61
CA TYR A 17 -11.88 -4.94 15.34
C TYR A 17 -12.15 -5.68 14.03
N PHE A 18 -11.16 -5.80 13.14
CA PHE A 18 -11.33 -6.34 11.80
C PHE A 18 -10.52 -7.60 11.53
N LEU A 19 -9.64 -7.99 12.45
CA LEU A 19 -8.74 -9.13 12.30
C LEU A 19 -9.00 -10.20 13.35
N PRO A 20 -8.80 -11.49 13.01
CA PRO A 20 -8.81 -12.58 14.00
C PRO A 20 -7.73 -12.38 15.06
N GLU A 21 -7.94 -12.98 16.24
CA GLU A 21 -7.04 -12.87 17.41
C GLU A 21 -5.58 -13.24 17.10
N ASP A 22 -5.34 -14.21 16.22
CA ASP A 22 -4.00 -14.64 15.80
C ASP A 22 -3.21 -13.53 15.06
N PHE A 23 -3.89 -12.49 14.59
CA PHE A 23 -3.33 -11.37 13.85
C PHE A 23 -3.38 -10.04 14.61
N VAL A 24 -3.41 -10.08 15.91
CA VAL A 24 -3.39 -8.86 16.75
C VAL A 24 -2.07 -8.12 16.60
N MET A 25 -2.17 -6.80 16.52
CA MET A 25 -1.02 -5.89 16.49
C MET A 25 -1.12 -4.89 17.65
N ASN A 26 -0.17 -4.95 18.59
CA ASN A 26 -0.10 -3.98 19.69
C ASN A 26 0.46 -2.63 19.23
N LYS A 27 1.46 -2.66 18.35
CA LYS A 27 2.07 -1.47 17.74
C LYS A 27 2.68 -1.79 16.38
N ARG A 28 2.88 -0.77 15.57
CA ARG A 28 3.54 -0.92 14.29
C ARG A 28 5.06 -1.03 14.46
N VAL A 29 5.61 -2.22 14.17
CA VAL A 29 7.06 -2.50 14.14
C VAL A 29 7.47 -2.83 12.71
N LYS A 30 8.52 -2.16 12.20
CA LYS A 30 8.89 -2.21 10.77
C LYS A 30 10.13 -3.07 10.48
N ARG A 31 11.14 -3.01 11.33
CA ARG A 31 12.46 -3.60 11.03
C ARG A 31 13.11 -4.16 12.30
N PRO A 32 13.15 -5.46 12.44
CA PRO A 32 12.34 -6.44 11.74
C PRO A 32 10.87 -6.40 12.20
N PRO A 33 9.89 -6.88 11.40
CA PRO A 33 8.52 -7.09 11.89
C PRO A 33 8.53 -8.14 12.99
N ASP A 34 7.76 -7.92 14.06
CA ASP A 34 7.73 -8.74 15.27
C ASP A 34 6.54 -9.70 15.35
N ASN A 35 5.54 -9.51 14.49
CA ASN A 35 4.32 -10.30 14.46
C ASN A 35 3.76 -10.44 13.03
N PRO A 36 2.80 -11.37 12.79
CA PRO A 36 2.27 -11.65 11.47
C PRO A 36 1.70 -10.42 10.75
N ILE A 37 0.92 -9.58 11.43
CA ILE A 37 0.32 -8.42 10.79
C ILE A 37 1.37 -7.36 10.40
N ASN A 38 2.39 -7.16 11.23
CA ASN A 38 3.51 -6.28 10.91
C ASN A 38 4.31 -6.79 9.69
N ALA A 39 4.46 -8.13 9.57
CA ALA A 39 5.07 -8.76 8.41
C ALA A 39 4.26 -8.52 7.13
N LEU A 40 2.94 -8.73 7.18
CA LEU A 40 2.03 -8.51 6.04
C LEU A 40 2.04 -7.05 5.58
N ILE A 41 1.95 -6.10 6.51
CA ILE A 41 1.98 -4.66 6.19
C ILE A 41 3.33 -4.28 5.57
N SER A 42 4.44 -4.74 6.13
CA SER A 42 5.77 -4.45 5.60
C SER A 42 5.97 -5.02 4.19
N PHE A 43 5.55 -6.26 3.98
CA PHE A 43 5.65 -6.93 2.70
C PHE A 43 4.75 -6.28 1.64
N GLY A 44 3.48 -6.04 1.96
CA GLY A 44 2.53 -5.39 1.05
C GLY A 44 2.93 -3.97 0.68
N ASN A 45 3.44 -3.18 1.65
CA ASN A 45 3.94 -1.84 1.36
C ASN A 45 5.17 -1.87 0.45
N THR A 46 6.05 -2.87 0.59
CA THR A 46 7.22 -3.05 -0.32
C THR A 46 6.76 -3.38 -1.74
N LEU A 47 5.77 -4.26 -1.90
CA LEU A 47 5.20 -4.56 -3.21
C LEU A 47 4.56 -3.32 -3.84
N LEU A 48 3.73 -2.59 -3.10
CA LEU A 48 3.09 -1.37 -3.60
C LEU A 48 4.12 -0.32 -3.99
N TYR A 49 5.15 -0.10 -3.17
CA TYR A 49 6.26 0.79 -3.48
C TYR A 49 6.93 0.43 -4.81
N THR A 50 7.23 -0.86 -5.02
CA THR A 50 7.82 -1.35 -6.27
C THR A 50 6.92 -1.12 -7.49
N LYS A 51 5.59 -1.33 -7.33
CA LYS A 51 4.62 -1.07 -8.42
C LYS A 51 4.51 0.43 -8.71
N THR A 52 4.62 1.28 -7.69
CA THR A 52 4.62 2.73 -7.87
C THR A 52 5.88 3.22 -8.57
N ILE A 53 7.06 2.65 -8.23
CA ILE A 53 8.31 2.89 -8.98
C ILE A 53 8.10 2.60 -10.47
N ALA A 54 7.55 1.42 -10.79
CA ALA A 54 7.30 1.01 -12.17
C ALA A 54 6.31 1.94 -12.90
N ALA A 55 5.29 2.45 -12.19
CA ALA A 55 4.33 3.40 -12.75
C ALA A 55 4.98 4.75 -13.06
N ILE A 56 5.80 5.28 -12.14
CA ILE A 56 6.53 6.55 -12.31
C ILE A 56 7.54 6.43 -13.43
N TYR A 57 8.27 5.32 -13.52
CA TYR A 57 9.28 5.07 -14.56
C TYR A 57 8.72 5.13 -15.99
N GLN A 58 7.42 4.88 -16.16
CA GLN A 58 6.72 5.01 -17.43
C GLN A 58 6.33 6.46 -17.78
N THR A 59 6.76 7.43 -16.99
CA THR A 59 6.46 8.85 -17.13
C THR A 59 7.75 9.69 -17.18
N HIS A 60 7.62 11.01 -17.27
CA HIS A 60 8.75 11.94 -17.22
C HIS A 60 9.07 12.45 -15.81
N LEU A 61 8.48 11.86 -14.76
CA LEU A 61 8.73 12.24 -13.37
C LEU A 61 10.08 11.68 -12.88
N ASP A 62 10.85 12.50 -12.17
CA ASP A 62 12.03 12.02 -11.44
C ASP A 62 11.58 11.42 -10.08
N GLN A 63 11.86 10.15 -9.89
CA GLN A 63 11.47 9.40 -8.70
C GLN A 63 12.11 9.90 -7.39
N ARG A 64 13.19 10.67 -7.48
CA ARG A 64 13.94 11.21 -6.33
C ARG A 64 13.35 12.51 -5.81
N ILE A 65 12.59 13.23 -6.63
CA ILE A 65 11.98 14.53 -6.28
C ILE A 65 10.59 14.28 -5.68
N SER A 66 10.49 14.42 -4.37
CA SER A 66 9.27 14.21 -3.58
C SER A 66 8.68 15.53 -3.09
N PHE A 67 7.45 15.50 -2.61
CA PHE A 67 6.74 16.66 -2.06
C PHE A 67 6.30 16.47 -0.60
N LEU A 68 6.25 15.23 -0.08
CA LEU A 68 5.92 14.93 1.31
C LEU A 68 7.12 14.37 2.08
N HIS A 69 7.82 13.39 1.51
CA HIS A 69 8.97 12.76 2.14
C HIS A 69 10.26 13.49 1.78
N GLU A 70 11.14 13.68 2.78
CA GLU A 70 12.47 14.22 2.51
C GLU A 70 13.24 13.28 1.58
N PRO A 71 13.87 13.83 0.52
CA PRO A 71 14.76 13.06 -0.33
C PRO A 71 15.91 12.46 0.48
N SER A 72 16.26 11.21 0.23
CA SER A 72 17.42 10.56 0.84
C SER A 72 18.13 9.67 -0.17
N GLU A 73 19.43 9.49 -0.01
CA GLU A 73 20.22 8.61 -0.88
C GLU A 73 19.64 7.20 -0.94
N GLY A 74 19.62 6.62 -2.14
CA GLY A 74 19.13 5.25 -2.38
C GLY A 74 17.63 5.06 -2.23
N ARG A 75 16.84 6.13 -2.10
CA ARG A 75 15.39 6.04 -1.94
C ARG A 75 14.65 6.85 -3.00
N PHE A 76 13.67 6.23 -3.63
CA PHE A 76 12.76 6.90 -4.55
C PHE A 76 11.59 7.51 -3.78
N SER A 77 11.82 8.70 -3.22
CA SER A 77 10.91 9.36 -2.27
C SER A 77 9.54 9.67 -2.87
N LEU A 78 9.47 10.03 -4.16
CA LEU A 78 8.20 10.26 -4.87
C LEU A 78 7.31 8.99 -4.90
N SER A 79 7.94 7.81 -5.00
CA SER A 79 7.19 6.55 -4.97
C SER A 79 6.54 6.30 -3.61
N LEU A 80 7.12 6.79 -2.52
CA LEU A 80 6.48 6.75 -1.20
C LEU A 80 5.28 7.68 -1.18
N ASP A 81 5.44 8.94 -1.61
CA ASP A 81 4.37 9.94 -1.62
C ASP A 81 3.14 9.43 -2.38
N LEU A 82 3.33 8.96 -3.62
CA LEU A 82 2.23 8.50 -4.45
C LEU A 82 1.62 7.17 -3.98
N SER A 83 2.39 6.31 -3.28
CA SER A 83 1.86 5.04 -2.78
C SER A 83 0.94 5.19 -1.57
N GLU A 84 1.07 6.28 -0.77
CA GLU A 84 0.35 6.44 0.51
C GLU A 84 -1.16 6.29 0.35
N VAL A 85 -1.76 6.95 -0.63
CA VAL A 85 -3.21 6.95 -0.84
C VAL A 85 -3.76 5.61 -1.35
N PHE A 86 -2.89 4.73 -1.85
CA PHE A 86 -3.27 3.41 -2.34
C PHE A 86 -3.13 2.30 -1.29
N LYS A 87 -2.41 2.53 -0.18
CA LYS A 87 -2.24 1.53 0.89
C LYS A 87 -3.55 0.96 1.40
N PRO A 88 -4.58 1.78 1.74
CA PRO A 88 -5.85 1.26 2.24
C PRO A 88 -6.56 0.35 1.25
N VAL A 89 -6.61 0.75 -0.02
CA VAL A 89 -7.41 0.08 -1.05
C VAL A 89 -6.71 -1.11 -1.71
N ILE A 90 -5.38 -1.19 -1.63
CA ILE A 90 -4.59 -2.28 -2.20
C ILE A 90 -4.04 -3.14 -1.07
N VAL A 91 -3.14 -2.62 -0.23
CA VAL A 91 -2.41 -3.42 0.76
C VAL A 91 -3.33 -3.92 1.87
N PHE A 92 -4.03 -3.00 2.56
CA PHE A 92 -4.84 -3.41 3.71
C PHE A 92 -6.06 -4.24 3.29
N LYS A 93 -6.68 -3.89 2.17
CA LYS A 93 -7.77 -4.72 1.64
C LYS A 93 -7.30 -6.13 1.31
N THR A 94 -6.13 -6.30 0.68
CA THR A 94 -5.54 -7.63 0.43
C THR A 94 -5.27 -8.37 1.74
N ILE A 95 -4.71 -7.70 2.75
CA ILE A 95 -4.47 -8.30 4.07
C ILE A 95 -5.77 -8.80 4.69
N PHE A 96 -6.79 -7.94 4.77
CA PHE A 96 -8.09 -8.30 5.37
C PHE A 96 -8.75 -9.46 4.63
N ASP A 97 -8.72 -9.46 3.30
CA ASP A 97 -9.30 -10.53 2.49
C ASP A 97 -8.58 -11.86 2.73
N LEU A 98 -7.25 -11.87 2.80
CA LEU A 98 -6.46 -13.08 3.02
C LEU A 98 -6.61 -13.65 4.43
N VAL A 99 -6.62 -12.78 5.43
CA VAL A 99 -6.68 -13.20 6.83
C VAL A 99 -8.09 -13.61 7.23
N ASN A 100 -9.11 -12.80 6.91
CA ASN A 100 -10.50 -13.09 7.27
C ASN A 100 -11.08 -14.31 6.54
N ASN A 101 -10.62 -14.57 5.31
CA ASN A 101 -10.97 -15.78 4.56
C ASN A 101 -10.05 -16.99 4.87
N ARG A 102 -9.18 -16.88 5.90
CA ARG A 102 -8.25 -17.93 6.33
C ARG A 102 -7.32 -18.47 5.22
N ARG A 103 -7.08 -17.67 4.17
CA ARG A 103 -6.11 -18.00 3.11
C ARG A 103 -4.67 -17.92 3.64
N LEU A 104 -4.42 -17.00 4.60
CA LEU A 104 -3.19 -16.97 5.40
C LEU A 104 -3.48 -17.41 6.83
N GLN A 105 -2.63 -18.26 7.37
CA GLN A 105 -2.70 -18.81 8.73
C GLN A 105 -1.31 -18.68 9.36
N VAL A 106 -1.26 -18.27 10.63
CA VAL A 106 0.01 -17.97 11.31
C VAL A 106 0.94 -19.18 11.33
N GLU A 107 0.43 -20.35 11.73
CA GLU A 107 1.22 -21.57 11.88
C GLU A 107 1.75 -22.14 10.56
N LYS A 108 1.07 -21.85 9.45
CA LYS A 108 1.40 -22.42 8.13
C LYS A 108 2.29 -21.53 7.28
N HIS A 109 2.07 -20.22 7.34
CA HIS A 109 2.53 -19.31 6.31
C HIS A 109 3.56 -18.28 6.83
N PHE A 110 3.97 -18.43 8.11
CA PHE A 110 4.94 -17.52 8.72
C PHE A 110 6.07 -18.28 9.39
N ASP A 111 7.29 -17.77 9.19
CA ASP A 111 8.47 -18.13 9.96
C ASP A 111 8.59 -17.16 11.13
N LYS A 112 8.44 -17.67 12.36
CA LYS A 112 8.44 -16.87 13.57
C LYS A 112 9.61 -17.25 14.47
N GLN A 113 10.36 -16.25 14.89
CA GLN A 113 11.39 -16.36 15.93
C GLN A 113 11.14 -15.34 17.04
N VAL A 114 11.95 -15.36 18.10
CA VAL A 114 11.76 -14.50 19.28
C VAL A 114 11.66 -13.01 18.91
N ASN A 115 12.44 -12.55 17.92
CA ASN A 115 12.57 -11.14 17.58
C ASN A 115 12.08 -10.78 16.17
N TYR A 116 11.57 -11.73 15.39
CA TYR A 116 11.04 -11.43 14.07
C TYR A 116 9.97 -12.42 13.61
N CYS A 117 9.13 -11.95 12.71
CA CYS A 117 8.12 -12.73 12.03
C CYS A 117 8.09 -12.32 10.55
N VAL A 118 8.20 -13.27 9.65
CA VAL A 118 8.17 -13.03 8.20
C VAL A 118 7.30 -14.07 7.50
N LEU A 119 6.80 -13.74 6.33
CA LEU A 119 6.13 -14.72 5.47
C LEU A 119 7.15 -15.75 4.96
N ASN A 120 6.81 -17.04 5.07
CA ASN A 120 7.54 -18.11 4.39
C ASN A 120 7.27 -18.08 2.87
N GLU A 121 7.84 -19.02 2.14
CA GLU A 121 7.73 -19.05 0.67
C GLU A 121 6.26 -19.22 0.20
N GLU A 122 5.50 -20.13 0.80
CA GLU A 122 4.09 -20.34 0.49
C GLU A 122 3.24 -19.12 0.82
N GLY A 123 3.44 -18.51 2.00
CA GLY A 123 2.74 -17.31 2.41
C GLY A 123 3.03 -16.11 1.49
N ARG A 124 4.28 -15.96 1.04
CA ARG A 124 4.64 -14.92 0.05
C ARG A 124 3.94 -15.14 -1.28
N LYS A 125 3.89 -16.38 -1.76
CA LYS A 125 3.22 -16.72 -3.03
C LYS A 125 1.74 -16.37 -2.98
N ILE A 126 1.03 -16.81 -1.93
CA ILE A 126 -0.40 -16.51 -1.72
C ILE A 126 -0.63 -14.99 -1.65
N PHE A 127 0.23 -14.28 -0.93
CA PHE A 127 0.09 -12.82 -0.81
C PHE A 127 0.31 -12.11 -2.15
N ILE A 128 1.36 -12.47 -2.91
CA ILE A 128 1.66 -11.86 -4.20
C ILE A 128 0.53 -12.09 -5.20
N GLU A 129 0.00 -13.31 -5.28
CA GLU A 129 -1.12 -13.62 -6.16
C GLU A 129 -2.34 -12.74 -5.85
N SER A 130 -2.76 -12.66 -4.58
CA SER A 130 -3.88 -11.82 -4.17
C SER A 130 -3.62 -10.33 -4.33
N PHE A 131 -2.40 -9.89 -4.12
CA PHE A 131 -2.00 -8.50 -4.33
C PHE A 131 -2.09 -8.12 -5.83
N GLU A 132 -1.63 -8.99 -6.74
CA GLU A 132 -1.74 -8.75 -8.18
C GLU A 132 -3.20 -8.79 -8.63
N GLU A 133 -4.01 -9.73 -8.16
CA GLU A 133 -5.46 -9.77 -8.41
C GLU A 133 -6.13 -8.47 -7.96
N ARG A 134 -5.76 -7.97 -6.76
CA ARG A 134 -6.27 -6.71 -6.24
C ARG A 134 -5.84 -5.53 -7.10
N LEU A 135 -4.59 -5.49 -7.54
CA LEU A 135 -4.05 -4.42 -8.38
C LEU A 135 -4.76 -4.36 -9.76
N GLU A 136 -5.15 -5.53 -10.30
CA GLU A 136 -5.89 -5.63 -11.56
C GLU A 136 -7.42 -5.47 -11.38
N SER A 137 -7.93 -5.54 -10.16
CA SER A 137 -9.36 -5.36 -9.93
C SER A 137 -9.80 -3.96 -10.35
N VAL A 138 -11.02 -3.87 -10.89
CA VAL A 138 -11.54 -2.64 -11.50
C VAL A 138 -12.60 -1.97 -10.63
N PHE A 139 -12.63 -0.65 -10.69
CA PHE A 139 -13.66 0.19 -10.09
C PHE A 139 -14.15 1.23 -11.10
N MET A 140 -15.34 1.81 -10.85
CA MET A 140 -15.84 2.91 -11.66
C MET A 140 -15.10 4.20 -11.29
N HIS A 141 -14.29 4.72 -12.22
CA HIS A 141 -13.54 5.96 -11.96
C HIS A 141 -14.50 7.16 -12.01
N PRO A 142 -14.59 7.98 -10.93
CA PRO A 142 -15.61 9.01 -10.81
C PRO A 142 -15.55 10.07 -11.94
N LYS A 143 -14.36 10.54 -12.28
CA LYS A 143 -14.15 11.57 -13.32
C LYS A 143 -14.18 11.00 -14.75
N LEU A 144 -13.61 9.81 -14.97
CA LEU A 144 -13.54 9.21 -16.32
C LEU A 144 -14.82 8.49 -16.73
N LYS A 145 -15.74 8.24 -15.78
CA LYS A 145 -17.02 7.52 -16.01
C LYS A 145 -16.85 6.16 -16.70
N ARG A 146 -15.72 5.49 -16.46
CA ARG A 146 -15.41 4.15 -16.98
C ARG A 146 -14.69 3.30 -15.93
N LYS A 147 -14.72 1.98 -16.11
CA LYS A 147 -13.97 1.05 -15.27
C LYS A 147 -12.48 1.18 -15.54
N VAL A 148 -11.69 1.30 -14.47
CA VAL A 148 -10.22 1.30 -14.49
C VAL A 148 -9.70 0.38 -13.41
N SER A 149 -8.54 -0.25 -13.61
CA SER A 149 -7.87 -1.02 -12.56
C SER A 149 -7.11 -0.10 -11.59
N TYR A 150 -6.80 -0.60 -10.39
CA TYR A 150 -5.93 0.15 -9.47
C TYR A 150 -4.54 0.38 -10.04
N ARG A 151 -4.02 -0.55 -10.85
CA ARG A 151 -2.78 -0.35 -11.61
C ARG A 151 -2.87 0.88 -12.53
N THR A 152 -3.97 1.00 -13.25
CA THR A 152 -4.23 2.17 -14.10
C THR A 152 -4.37 3.45 -13.26
N ALA A 153 -5.03 3.39 -12.11
CA ALA A 153 -5.19 4.52 -11.22
C ALA A 153 -3.84 5.06 -10.69
N LEU A 154 -2.90 4.19 -10.33
CA LEU A 154 -1.53 4.59 -9.97
C LEU A 154 -0.87 5.41 -11.08
N LYS A 155 -0.97 4.95 -12.33
CA LYS A 155 -0.42 5.66 -13.48
C LYS A 155 -1.15 6.98 -13.76
N LEU A 156 -2.46 7.02 -13.55
CA LEU A 156 -3.24 8.26 -13.69
C LEU A 156 -2.82 9.32 -12.67
N ASP A 157 -2.49 8.94 -11.44
CA ASP A 157 -1.99 9.87 -10.43
C ASP A 157 -0.62 10.45 -10.81
N CYS A 158 0.27 9.67 -11.43
CA CYS A 158 1.51 10.20 -12.01
C CYS A 158 1.22 11.29 -13.06
N TYR A 159 0.27 11.06 -13.97
CA TYR A 159 -0.10 12.07 -14.97
C TYR A 159 -0.82 13.30 -14.37
N LYS A 160 -1.61 13.13 -13.30
CA LYS A 160 -2.17 14.27 -12.57
C LYS A 160 -1.07 15.16 -11.97
N LEU A 161 -0.04 14.52 -11.40
CA LEU A 161 1.10 15.25 -10.84
C LEU A 161 1.88 16.00 -11.92
N ILE A 162 2.12 15.40 -13.11
CA ILE A 162 2.73 16.09 -14.25
C ILE A 162 1.92 17.35 -14.62
N LYS A 163 0.60 17.23 -14.72
CA LYS A 163 -0.27 18.38 -15.04
C LYS A 163 -0.21 19.47 -13.98
N ASN A 164 -0.06 19.11 -12.72
CA ASN A 164 0.13 20.07 -11.64
C ASN A 164 1.50 20.80 -11.77
N ILE A 165 2.57 20.07 -12.06
CA ILE A 165 3.90 20.65 -12.26
C ILE A 165 3.92 21.61 -13.46
N LEU A 166 3.14 21.33 -14.50
CA LEU A 166 2.98 22.19 -15.67
C LEU A 166 1.96 23.33 -15.47
N GLU A 167 1.48 23.51 -14.24
CA GLU A 167 0.49 24.53 -13.85
C GLU A 167 -0.86 24.42 -14.60
N GLU A 168 -1.14 23.26 -15.21
CA GLU A 168 -2.39 23.03 -15.94
C GLU A 168 -3.57 22.78 -15.01
N LYS A 169 -3.34 22.08 -13.87
CA LYS A 169 -4.36 21.67 -12.91
C LYS A 169 -3.79 21.40 -11.53
N GLU A 170 -4.58 21.71 -10.49
CA GLU A 170 -4.28 21.29 -9.11
C GLU A 170 -4.20 19.76 -8.99
N PHE A 171 -3.19 19.27 -8.25
CA PHE A 171 -3.04 17.86 -7.97
C PHE A 171 -4.06 17.39 -6.92
N VAL A 172 -4.99 16.57 -7.38
CA VAL A 172 -5.95 15.88 -6.51
C VAL A 172 -5.59 14.39 -6.51
N PRO A 173 -5.03 13.86 -5.41
CA PRO A 173 -4.64 12.46 -5.33
C PRO A 173 -5.84 11.52 -5.49
N PHE A 174 -5.55 10.25 -5.71
CA PHE A 174 -6.57 9.22 -5.81
C PHE A 174 -7.47 9.19 -4.56
N SER A 175 -8.78 9.14 -4.78
CA SER A 175 -9.79 8.93 -3.74
C SER A 175 -10.96 8.13 -4.31
N LEU A 176 -11.51 7.21 -3.52
CA LEU A 176 -12.76 6.52 -3.86
C LEU A 176 -14.00 7.40 -3.61
N LYS A 177 -13.86 8.46 -2.80
CA LYS A 177 -14.99 9.34 -2.41
C LYS A 177 -15.39 10.38 -3.46
N GLU A 178 -14.66 10.52 -4.55
CA GLU A 178 -15.04 11.44 -5.64
C GLU A 178 -16.26 10.92 -6.46
N GLY A 179 -17.20 10.25 -5.83
CA GLY A 179 -18.36 9.65 -6.51
C GLY A 179 -19.58 9.35 -5.64
N MET A 180 -19.62 9.91 -4.40
CA MET A 180 -20.87 10.00 -3.64
C MET A 180 -21.43 11.40 -3.70
#